data_d85dc2016a141b6af27986fbc944ffb2
#
_entry.id   d85dc2016a141b6af27986fbc944ffb2
#
_cell.length_a   1.000
_cell.length_b   1.000
_cell.length_c   1.000
_cell.angle_alpha   90.00
_cell.angle_beta   90.00
_cell.angle_gamma   90.00
#
_symmetry.space_group_name_H-M   'P 1'
#
loop_
_entity.id
_entity.type
_entity.pdbx_description
1 polymer ?
#
loop_
_entity_poly.entity_id
_entity_poly.type
_entity_poly.pdbx_seq_one_letter_code
_entity_poly.pdbx_strand_id
1 'polypeptide(L)'
;MALTAIRTHKMRSFLTVLGVLIGVASVIGMVSIITGLNNSMAEQIESLGSNVIHISQHELVHFGNISAEERKRKDITIEHAEAIREYCPSVGAVSPENHYWARGGNKVKYKDNKANRPAVVGVWPDYEIVNNCFAVEGRFLTESNVNFRARVTVLGNDVKEALFPHLDPIGKQIRINGKKFTVVGVMEKKPKFLGQTQDNYVLMPLSTYKRTYPEDKALTLLARPVSPELTDKAIDEITQLLRRMRGVPYDKPDDFAISTQEDMMDMYNRITGAIYLVMVVI
;
A
#
# COMPACT_ATOMS: atom_id res chain seq x y z
N MET A 1 59.05 15.72 -10.87
CA MET A 1 58.41 15.99 -12.17
C MET A 1 56.88 16.14 -12.06
N ALA A 2 56.11 15.30 -11.41
CA ALA A 2 54.61 15.47 -11.33
C ALA A 2 54.17 16.74 -10.61
N LEU A 3 54.79 17.08 -9.46
CA LEU A 3 54.44 18.30 -8.68
C LEU A 3 54.78 19.61 -9.41
N THR A 4 55.82 19.63 -10.28
CA THR A 4 56.15 20.80 -11.09
C THR A 4 55.15 21.01 -12.24
N ALA A 5 54.66 19.95 -12.87
CA ALA A 5 53.64 20.01 -13.91
C ALA A 5 52.31 20.56 -13.38
N ILE A 6 51.94 20.21 -12.16
CA ILE A 6 50.72 20.72 -11.48
C ILE A 6 50.84 22.25 -11.18
N ARG A 7 52.04 22.70 -10.80
CA ARG A 7 52.28 24.14 -10.55
C ARG A 7 52.30 24.98 -11.80
N THR A 8 52.73 24.45 -12.93
CA THR A 8 52.80 25.19 -14.21
C THR A 8 51.45 25.36 -14.89
N HIS A 9 50.51 24.42 -14.71
CA HIS A 9 49.17 24.44 -15.33
C HIS A 9 48.05 24.34 -14.29
N LYS A 10 48.06 25.22 -13.28
CA LYS A 10 47.17 25.17 -12.14
C LYS A 10 45.68 25.04 -12.49
N MET A 11 45.20 25.82 -13.47
CA MET A 11 43.77 25.78 -13.89
C MET A 11 43.39 24.45 -14.54
N ARG A 12 44.28 23.85 -15.36
CA ARG A 12 44.02 22.55 -15.99
C ARG A 12 43.98 21.44 -14.94
N SER A 13 44.97 21.41 -14.07
CA SER A 13 45.02 20.44 -12.98
C SER A 13 43.85 20.55 -12.03
N PHE A 14 43.43 21.79 -11.68
CA PHE A 14 42.25 22.05 -10.86
C PHE A 14 40.98 21.51 -11.51
N LEU A 15 40.74 21.82 -12.78
CA LEU A 15 39.54 21.38 -13.51
C LEU A 15 39.50 19.85 -13.65
N THR A 16 40.65 19.20 -13.89
CA THR A 16 40.72 17.75 -13.97
C THR A 16 40.43 17.08 -12.64
N VAL A 17 41.05 17.56 -11.56
CA VAL A 17 40.76 17.04 -10.19
C VAL A 17 39.31 17.28 -9.79
N LEU A 18 38.77 18.47 -10.09
CA LEU A 18 37.38 18.82 -9.81
C LEU A 18 36.43 17.88 -10.58
N GLY A 19 36.69 17.61 -11.86
CA GLY A 19 35.89 16.71 -12.67
C GLY A 19 35.87 15.28 -12.10
N VAL A 20 37.06 14.74 -11.74
CA VAL A 20 37.15 13.44 -11.11
C VAL A 20 36.45 13.40 -9.75
N LEU A 21 36.60 14.45 -8.95
CA LEU A 21 35.99 14.54 -7.62
C LEU A 21 34.47 14.56 -7.72
N ILE A 22 33.90 15.36 -8.65
CA ILE A 22 32.46 15.39 -8.91
C ILE A 22 31.96 14.02 -9.40
N GLY A 23 32.69 13.40 -10.33
CA GLY A 23 32.34 12.07 -10.86
C GLY A 23 32.28 11.02 -9.75
N VAL A 24 33.34 10.90 -8.94
CA VAL A 24 33.41 9.95 -7.83
C VAL A 24 32.35 10.24 -6.77
N ALA A 25 32.16 11.52 -6.39
CA ALA A 25 31.15 11.92 -5.41
C ALA A 25 29.74 11.60 -5.88
N SER A 26 29.44 11.78 -7.17
CA SER A 26 28.14 11.42 -7.76
C SER A 26 27.87 9.92 -7.68
N VAL A 27 28.86 9.09 -8.02
CA VAL A 27 28.74 7.62 -7.95
C VAL A 27 28.52 7.16 -6.50
N ILE A 28 29.33 7.66 -5.57
CA ILE A 28 29.20 7.30 -4.14
C ILE A 28 27.83 7.74 -3.61
N GLY A 29 27.39 8.97 -3.91
CA GLY A 29 26.09 9.49 -3.48
C GLY A 29 24.95 8.61 -3.97
N MET A 30 24.98 8.19 -5.21
CA MET A 30 23.96 7.36 -5.82
C MET A 30 23.94 5.93 -5.27
N VAL A 31 25.10 5.29 -5.10
CA VAL A 31 25.20 3.98 -4.44
C VAL A 31 24.65 4.04 -3.02
N SER A 32 24.93 5.12 -2.28
CA SER A 32 24.41 5.33 -0.93
C SER A 32 22.87 5.46 -0.92
N ILE A 33 22.30 6.17 -1.89
CA ILE A 33 20.85 6.30 -2.04
C ILE A 33 20.22 4.94 -2.34
N ILE A 34 20.76 4.18 -3.30
CA ILE A 34 20.23 2.85 -3.66
C ILE A 34 20.32 1.88 -2.47
N THR A 35 21.44 1.88 -1.75
CA THR A 35 21.60 1.00 -0.58
C THR A 35 20.62 1.39 0.53
N GLY A 36 20.43 2.70 0.78
CA GLY A 36 19.44 3.20 1.74
C GLY A 36 18.01 2.82 1.36
N LEU A 37 17.69 2.89 0.07
CA LEU A 37 16.39 2.47 -0.46
C LEU A 37 16.15 0.96 -0.26
N ASN A 38 17.15 0.12 -0.61
CA ASN A 38 17.07 -1.33 -0.45
C ASN A 38 16.87 -1.74 1.02
N ASN A 39 17.58 -1.11 1.94
CA ASN A 39 17.43 -1.38 3.36
C ASN A 39 16.03 -0.98 3.86
N SER A 40 15.53 0.20 3.47
CA SER A 40 14.19 0.65 3.83
C SER A 40 13.10 -0.26 3.26
N MET A 41 13.29 -0.81 2.05
CA MET A 41 12.38 -1.79 1.46
C MET A 41 12.39 -3.12 2.22
N ALA A 42 13.57 -3.62 2.59
CA ALA A 42 13.69 -4.84 3.37
C ALA A 42 12.98 -4.74 4.73
N GLU A 43 13.19 -3.63 5.45
CA GLU A 43 12.49 -3.34 6.72
C GLU A 43 10.97 -3.27 6.54
N GLN A 44 10.49 -2.70 5.44
CA GLN A 44 9.06 -2.65 5.16
C GLN A 44 8.46 -4.02 4.91
N ILE A 45 9.13 -4.87 4.13
CA ILE A 45 8.69 -6.24 3.87
C ILE A 45 8.58 -7.02 5.17
N GLU A 46 9.59 -6.91 6.02
CA GLU A 46 9.60 -7.57 7.33
C GLU A 46 8.44 -7.08 8.23
N SER A 47 8.13 -5.78 8.18
CA SER A 47 7.07 -5.16 9.00
C SER A 47 5.65 -5.46 8.51
N LEU A 48 5.44 -5.66 7.20
CA LEU A 48 4.12 -5.91 6.63
C LEU A 48 3.67 -7.38 6.73
N GLY A 49 4.59 -8.29 7.11
CA GLY A 49 4.30 -9.73 7.08
C GLY A 49 4.24 -10.24 5.64
N SER A 50 5.22 -10.96 5.22
CA SER A 50 5.67 -11.22 3.84
C SER A 50 4.70 -11.89 2.84
N ASN A 51 3.42 -12.11 3.16
CA ASN A 51 2.59 -13.05 2.38
C ASN A 51 1.19 -12.53 2.05
N VAL A 52 1.04 -11.23 1.81
CA VAL A 52 -0.27 -10.69 1.38
C VAL A 52 -0.38 -10.81 -0.14
N ILE A 53 -1.45 -11.47 -0.58
CA ILE A 53 -1.83 -11.60 -1.99
C ILE A 53 -2.83 -10.48 -2.28
N HIS A 54 -2.48 -9.59 -3.22
CA HIS A 54 -3.34 -8.53 -3.69
C HIS A 54 -4.08 -8.98 -4.95
N ILE A 55 -5.39 -8.90 -4.95
CA ILE A 55 -6.24 -9.23 -6.08
C ILE A 55 -6.98 -7.96 -6.49
N SER A 56 -6.78 -7.51 -7.72
CA SER A 56 -7.35 -6.26 -8.24
C SER A 56 -7.79 -6.41 -9.70
N GLN A 57 -8.53 -5.42 -10.20
CA GLN A 57 -8.96 -5.38 -11.60
C GLN A 57 -7.77 -5.16 -12.56
N HIS A 58 -6.81 -4.33 -12.12
CA HIS A 58 -5.63 -3.96 -12.90
C HIS A 58 -4.36 -4.24 -12.08
N GLU A 59 -3.26 -4.41 -12.76
CA GLU A 59 -1.96 -4.50 -12.09
C GLU A 59 -1.69 -3.25 -11.24
N LEU A 60 -1.10 -3.44 -10.06
CA LEU A 60 -0.79 -2.35 -9.12
C LEU A 60 0.18 -1.33 -9.71
N VAL A 61 1.04 -1.77 -10.60
CA VAL A 61 1.97 -0.90 -11.32
C VAL A 61 1.91 -1.22 -12.80
N HIS A 62 1.47 -0.27 -13.58
CA HIS A 62 1.35 -0.39 -15.02
C HIS A 62 2.39 0.50 -15.72
N PHE A 63 3.26 -0.10 -16.51
CA PHE A 63 4.19 0.63 -17.38
C PHE A 63 3.56 0.78 -18.77
N GLY A 64 2.96 1.92 -19.03
CA GLY A 64 2.40 2.25 -20.34
C GLY A 64 0.92 2.60 -20.32
N ASN A 65 0.31 2.63 -21.51
CA ASN A 65 -1.12 2.89 -21.63
C ASN A 65 -1.92 1.59 -21.38
N ILE A 66 -2.90 1.68 -20.50
CA ILE A 66 -3.87 0.60 -20.26
C ILE A 66 -4.53 0.24 -21.60
N SER A 67 -4.45 -1.02 -21.98
CA SER A 67 -5.03 -1.52 -23.23
C SER A 67 -6.56 -1.37 -23.26
N ALA A 68 -7.15 -1.39 -24.46
CA ALA A 68 -8.61 -1.32 -24.58
C ALA A 68 -9.31 -2.55 -23.97
N GLU A 69 -8.63 -3.67 -23.90
CA GLU A 69 -9.13 -4.92 -23.29
C GLU A 69 -9.08 -4.83 -21.77
N GLU A 70 -7.99 -4.35 -21.20
CA GLU A 70 -7.85 -4.12 -19.75
C GLU A 70 -8.88 -3.15 -19.20
N ARG A 71 -9.23 -2.10 -19.96
CA ARG A 71 -10.28 -1.14 -19.57
C ARG A 71 -11.68 -1.76 -19.48
N LYS A 72 -11.90 -2.90 -20.16
CA LYS A 72 -13.17 -3.64 -20.17
C LYS A 72 -13.25 -4.74 -19.10
N ARG A 73 -12.18 -4.94 -18.32
CA ARG A 73 -12.20 -5.91 -17.23
C ARG A 73 -13.35 -5.60 -16.26
N LYS A 74 -14.05 -6.64 -15.83
CA LYS A 74 -15.14 -6.49 -14.86
C LYS A 74 -14.58 -6.10 -13.50
N ASP A 75 -15.37 -5.36 -12.72
CA ASP A 75 -14.99 -5.00 -11.35
C ASP A 75 -14.79 -6.25 -10.48
N ILE A 76 -13.89 -6.16 -9.52
CA ILE A 76 -13.80 -7.11 -8.41
C ILE A 76 -14.93 -6.79 -7.43
N THR A 77 -15.61 -7.80 -6.91
CA THR A 77 -16.81 -7.63 -6.08
C THR A 77 -16.67 -8.30 -4.71
N ILE A 78 -17.61 -8.02 -3.81
CA ILE A 78 -17.64 -8.64 -2.48
C ILE A 78 -17.88 -10.13 -2.58
N GLU A 79 -18.70 -10.57 -3.53
CA GLU A 79 -19.00 -11.97 -3.77
C GLU A 79 -17.74 -12.78 -4.12
N HIS A 80 -16.75 -12.16 -4.77
CA HIS A 80 -15.43 -12.77 -4.97
C HIS A 80 -14.69 -12.97 -3.66
N ALA A 81 -14.73 -11.99 -2.74
CA ALA A 81 -14.10 -12.12 -1.42
C ALA A 81 -14.76 -13.22 -0.57
N GLU A 82 -16.10 -13.28 -0.57
CA GLU A 82 -16.87 -14.31 0.12
C GLU A 82 -16.55 -15.70 -0.44
N ALA A 83 -16.49 -15.83 -1.75
CA ALA A 83 -16.15 -17.09 -2.41
C ALA A 83 -14.70 -17.53 -2.11
N ILE A 84 -13.73 -16.61 -2.09
CA ILE A 84 -12.36 -16.95 -1.73
C ILE A 84 -12.31 -17.45 -0.28
N ARG A 85 -13.00 -16.81 0.65
CA ARG A 85 -13.07 -17.21 2.05
C ARG A 85 -13.70 -18.59 2.23
N GLU A 86 -14.69 -18.94 1.39
CA GLU A 86 -15.43 -20.20 1.50
C GLU A 86 -14.75 -21.37 0.76
N TYR A 87 -14.16 -21.11 -0.42
CA TYR A 87 -13.72 -22.17 -1.33
C TYR A 87 -12.20 -22.28 -1.50
N CYS A 88 -11.39 -21.41 -0.89
CA CYS A 88 -9.94 -21.50 -0.97
C CYS A 88 -9.34 -21.91 0.40
N PRO A 89 -9.16 -23.20 0.68
CA PRO A 89 -8.70 -23.68 1.99
C PRO A 89 -7.26 -23.28 2.34
N SER A 90 -6.45 -22.93 1.35
CA SER A 90 -5.09 -22.41 1.58
C SER A 90 -5.06 -20.92 1.99
N VAL A 91 -6.22 -20.24 1.95
CA VAL A 91 -6.38 -18.83 2.37
C VAL A 91 -6.91 -18.79 3.81
N GLY A 92 -6.15 -18.16 4.71
CA GLY A 92 -6.50 -18.03 6.12
C GLY A 92 -7.38 -16.84 6.46
N ALA A 93 -7.22 -15.72 5.72
CA ALA A 93 -8.01 -14.51 5.92
C ALA A 93 -8.14 -13.73 4.60
N VAL A 94 -9.29 -13.06 4.43
CA VAL A 94 -9.57 -12.20 3.26
C VAL A 94 -10.22 -10.91 3.72
N SER A 95 -9.69 -9.77 3.28
CA SER A 95 -10.31 -8.47 3.50
C SER A 95 -10.41 -7.70 2.19
N PRO A 96 -11.62 -7.44 1.69
CA PRO A 96 -11.81 -6.46 0.64
C PRO A 96 -11.56 -5.07 1.20
N GLU A 97 -10.87 -4.25 0.43
CA GLU A 97 -10.64 -2.84 0.74
C GLU A 97 -11.01 -1.92 -0.41
N ASN A 98 -11.38 -0.70 -0.06
CA ASN A 98 -11.65 0.36 -1.01
C ASN A 98 -11.15 1.69 -0.45
N HIS A 99 -10.47 2.48 -1.30
CA HIS A 99 -9.80 3.72 -0.94
C HIS A 99 -10.49 4.92 -1.58
N TYR A 100 -11.04 5.81 -0.77
CA TYR A 100 -11.66 7.04 -1.28
C TYR A 100 -10.68 8.20 -1.32
N TRP A 101 -10.61 8.84 -2.49
CA TRP A 101 -9.79 10.01 -2.75
C TRP A 101 -10.66 11.19 -3.18
N ALA A 102 -10.95 12.09 -2.25
CA ALA A 102 -11.68 13.33 -2.58
C ALA A 102 -10.81 14.29 -3.39
N ARG A 103 -11.42 15.00 -4.36
CA ARG A 103 -10.75 16.13 -5.02
C ARG A 103 -10.35 17.17 -3.98
N GLY A 104 -9.05 17.49 -3.90
CA GLY A 104 -8.49 18.37 -2.87
C GLY A 104 -8.15 17.70 -1.54
N GLY A 105 -8.27 16.36 -1.45
CA GLY A 105 -7.98 15.53 -0.29
C GLY A 105 -9.14 15.38 0.69
N ASN A 106 -9.13 14.28 1.44
CA ASN A 106 -10.14 14.01 2.46
C ASN A 106 -10.01 14.99 3.63
N LYS A 107 -11.16 15.31 4.24
CA LYS A 107 -11.26 16.24 5.38
C LYS A 107 -11.71 15.47 6.61
N VAL A 108 -10.80 15.25 7.56
CA VAL A 108 -11.12 14.63 8.84
C VAL A 108 -10.87 15.64 9.96
N LYS A 109 -11.88 15.84 10.82
CA LYS A 109 -11.88 16.91 11.83
C LYS A 109 -12.50 16.44 13.15
N TYR A 110 -11.90 16.93 14.24
CA TYR A 110 -12.46 16.90 15.58
C TYR A 110 -12.40 18.31 16.18
N LYS A 111 -13.55 18.95 16.41
CA LYS A 111 -13.61 20.38 16.81
C LYS A 111 -12.81 21.23 15.84
N ASP A 112 -11.77 21.91 16.34
CA ASP A 112 -10.89 22.79 15.58
C ASP A 112 -9.69 22.04 14.96
N ASN A 113 -9.40 20.83 15.46
CA ASN A 113 -8.28 20.01 14.97
C ASN A 113 -8.62 19.35 13.63
N LYS A 114 -7.61 19.24 12.77
CA LYS A 114 -7.74 18.67 11.41
C LYS A 114 -6.57 17.75 11.12
N ALA A 115 -6.84 16.59 10.54
CA ALA A 115 -5.81 15.75 9.96
C ALA A 115 -5.50 16.18 8.52
N ASN A 116 -4.25 16.02 8.10
CA ASN A 116 -3.78 16.44 6.79
C ASN A 116 -4.07 15.37 5.73
N ARG A 117 -5.21 15.51 5.04
CA ARG A 117 -5.64 14.68 3.88
C ARG A 117 -5.50 13.16 4.11
N PRO A 118 -6.03 12.59 5.19
CA PRO A 118 -5.89 11.16 5.44
C PRO A 118 -6.61 10.33 4.37
N ALA A 119 -6.10 9.12 4.11
CA ALA A 119 -6.83 8.14 3.33
C ALA A 119 -8.09 7.71 4.08
N VAL A 120 -9.20 7.53 3.36
CA VAL A 120 -10.44 6.97 3.90
C VAL A 120 -10.62 5.60 3.29
N VAL A 121 -10.57 4.56 4.12
CA VAL A 121 -10.55 3.17 3.66
C VAL A 121 -11.72 2.40 4.23
N GLY A 122 -12.46 1.72 3.36
CA GLY A 122 -13.51 0.78 3.74
C GLY A 122 -12.94 -0.63 3.79
N VAL A 123 -13.09 -1.34 4.91
CA VAL A 123 -12.46 -2.66 5.13
C VAL A 123 -13.40 -3.64 5.84
N TRP A 124 -13.05 -4.92 5.81
CA TRP A 124 -13.63 -5.96 6.66
C TRP A 124 -12.85 -6.14 7.98
N PRO A 125 -13.43 -6.86 8.97
CA PRO A 125 -12.76 -7.16 10.23
C PRO A 125 -11.43 -7.90 10.07
N ASP A 126 -11.32 -8.77 9.09
CA ASP A 126 -10.11 -9.55 8.81
C ASP A 126 -8.90 -8.71 8.35
N TYR A 127 -9.11 -7.40 8.14
CA TYR A 127 -8.04 -6.46 7.75
C TYR A 127 -6.85 -6.48 8.71
N GLU A 128 -7.09 -6.58 10.03
CA GLU A 128 -6.02 -6.68 11.03
C GLU A 128 -5.14 -7.91 10.79
N ILE A 129 -5.77 -9.05 10.54
CA ILE A 129 -5.09 -10.33 10.32
C ILE A 129 -4.30 -10.29 9.01
N VAL A 130 -4.96 -9.83 7.94
CA VAL A 130 -4.34 -9.77 6.61
C VAL A 130 -3.13 -8.83 6.59
N ASN A 131 -3.27 -7.63 7.17
CA ASN A 131 -2.21 -6.61 7.16
C ASN A 131 -1.24 -6.73 8.35
N ASN A 132 -1.39 -7.73 9.22
CA ASN A 132 -0.60 -7.89 10.44
C ASN A 132 -0.46 -6.58 11.23
N CYS A 133 -1.57 -5.87 11.43
CA CYS A 133 -1.61 -4.54 12.04
C CYS A 133 -2.86 -4.44 12.91
N PHE A 134 -2.67 -4.29 14.22
CA PHE A 134 -3.72 -4.44 15.22
C PHE A 134 -4.10 -3.12 15.89
N ALA A 135 -5.31 -3.05 16.43
CA ALA A 135 -5.73 -1.93 17.25
C ALA A 135 -5.06 -2.01 18.63
N VAL A 136 -4.32 -0.96 19.01
CA VAL A 136 -3.62 -0.84 20.30
C VAL A 136 -4.43 -0.08 21.36
N GLU A 137 -5.36 0.78 20.93
CA GLU A 137 -6.30 1.47 21.82
C GLU A 137 -7.72 1.12 21.37
N GLY A 138 -8.60 0.79 22.31
CA GLY A 138 -9.99 0.43 22.03
C GLY A 138 -10.13 -0.94 21.38
N ARG A 139 -10.83 -1.02 20.23
CA ARG A 139 -11.06 -2.25 19.48
C ARG A 139 -11.09 -1.99 17.98
N PHE A 140 -10.88 -3.02 17.19
CA PHE A 140 -11.08 -2.98 15.75
C PHE A 140 -12.57 -3.09 15.36
N LEU A 141 -12.83 -3.08 14.06
CA LEU A 141 -14.15 -3.30 13.48
C LEU A 141 -14.59 -4.75 13.71
N THR A 142 -15.88 -4.95 13.84
CA THR A 142 -16.49 -6.29 14.03
C THR A 142 -17.45 -6.59 12.89
N GLU A 143 -17.77 -7.88 12.69
CA GLU A 143 -18.82 -8.32 11.75
C GLU A 143 -20.14 -7.58 11.99
N SER A 144 -20.53 -7.37 13.25
CA SER A 144 -21.70 -6.58 13.62
C SER A 144 -21.64 -5.16 13.04
N ASN A 145 -20.45 -4.50 13.07
CA ASN A 145 -20.32 -3.16 12.50
C ASN A 145 -20.53 -3.15 10.99
N VAL A 146 -20.09 -4.21 10.30
CA VAL A 146 -20.30 -4.38 8.84
C VAL A 146 -21.80 -4.64 8.57
N ASN A 147 -22.39 -5.61 9.25
CA ASN A 147 -23.77 -6.04 9.02
C ASN A 147 -24.79 -4.91 9.29
N PHE A 148 -24.60 -4.16 10.37
CA PHE A 148 -25.48 -3.04 10.74
C PHE A 148 -25.07 -1.70 10.10
N ARG A 149 -24.04 -1.69 9.23
CA ARG A 149 -23.54 -0.46 8.58
C ARG A 149 -23.25 0.65 9.59
N ALA A 150 -22.63 0.29 10.71
CA ALA A 150 -22.37 1.19 11.82
C ALA A 150 -21.46 2.35 11.40
N ARG A 151 -21.77 3.57 11.85
CA ARG A 151 -20.92 4.74 11.63
C ARG A 151 -19.80 4.82 12.66
N VAL A 152 -18.93 3.82 12.65
CA VAL A 152 -17.73 3.73 13.48
C VAL A 152 -16.49 3.84 12.64
N THR A 153 -15.38 4.22 13.26
CA THR A 153 -14.09 4.36 12.58
C THR A 153 -12.95 3.99 13.52
N VAL A 154 -11.88 3.43 12.93
CA VAL A 154 -10.59 3.20 13.57
C VAL A 154 -9.59 4.16 12.96
N LEU A 155 -8.75 4.78 13.76
CA LEU A 155 -7.80 5.81 13.35
C LEU A 155 -6.41 5.21 13.17
N GLY A 156 -5.70 5.60 12.12
CA GLY A 156 -4.26 5.47 12.07
C GLY A 156 -3.60 6.43 13.04
N ASN A 157 -2.39 6.12 13.48
CA ASN A 157 -1.73 6.85 14.56
C ASN A 157 -1.52 8.34 14.26
N ASP A 158 -1.18 8.72 13.03
CA ASP A 158 -0.99 10.13 12.65
C ASP A 158 -2.29 10.93 12.74
N VAL A 159 -3.40 10.31 12.35
CA VAL A 159 -4.72 10.96 12.47
C VAL A 159 -5.09 11.12 13.93
N LYS A 160 -4.79 10.15 14.78
CA LYS A 160 -5.00 10.25 16.23
C LYS A 160 -4.15 11.38 16.82
N GLU A 161 -2.86 11.45 16.52
CA GLU A 161 -1.97 12.51 16.99
C GLU A 161 -2.45 13.90 16.54
N ALA A 162 -2.90 14.03 15.27
CA ALA A 162 -3.39 15.29 14.73
C ALA A 162 -4.72 15.77 15.32
N LEU A 163 -5.64 14.84 15.63
CA LEU A 163 -6.98 15.19 16.14
C LEU A 163 -7.04 15.23 17.67
N PHE A 164 -6.27 14.39 18.34
CA PHE A 164 -6.34 14.16 19.79
C PHE A 164 -4.97 14.13 20.46
N PRO A 165 -4.14 15.22 20.37
CA PRO A 165 -2.75 15.21 20.85
C PRO A 165 -2.62 14.87 22.35
N HIS A 166 -3.67 15.15 23.15
CA HIS A 166 -3.67 14.96 24.61
C HIS A 166 -4.99 14.40 25.14
N LEU A 167 -5.80 13.81 24.27
CA LEU A 167 -7.14 13.32 24.61
C LEU A 167 -7.29 11.87 24.15
N ASP A 168 -8.00 11.07 24.97
CA ASP A 168 -8.44 9.75 24.55
C ASP A 168 -9.46 9.88 23.41
N PRO A 169 -9.18 9.29 22.22
CA PRO A 169 -10.06 9.35 21.05
C PRO A 169 -11.30 8.43 21.17
N ILE A 170 -11.25 7.40 22.02
CA ILE A 170 -12.26 6.35 22.06
C ILE A 170 -13.62 6.91 22.48
N GLY A 171 -14.67 6.54 21.73
CA GLY A 171 -16.03 7.03 21.94
C GLY A 171 -16.29 8.47 21.44
N LYS A 172 -15.26 9.22 21.02
CA LYS A 172 -15.44 10.57 20.47
C LYS A 172 -15.99 10.53 19.06
N GLN A 173 -16.78 11.56 18.72
CA GLN A 173 -17.33 11.73 17.38
C GLN A 173 -16.44 12.66 16.55
N ILE A 174 -15.96 12.17 15.41
CA ILE A 174 -15.24 12.95 14.41
C ILE A 174 -16.09 13.17 13.16
N ARG A 175 -15.69 14.11 12.32
CA ARG A 175 -16.31 14.33 11.00
C ARG A 175 -15.36 13.91 9.90
N ILE A 176 -15.76 12.93 9.10
CA ILE A 176 -15.06 12.47 7.88
C ILE A 176 -15.86 12.97 6.69
N ASN A 177 -15.30 13.87 5.89
CA ASN A 177 -15.97 14.49 4.74
C ASN A 177 -17.37 15.03 5.09
N GLY A 178 -17.50 15.66 6.27
CA GLY A 178 -18.78 16.23 6.78
C GLY A 178 -19.69 15.27 7.52
N LYS A 179 -19.53 13.95 7.37
CA LYS A 179 -20.36 12.93 8.04
C LYS A 179 -19.77 12.55 9.39
N LYS A 180 -20.62 12.30 10.40
CA LYS A 180 -20.19 11.94 11.77
C LYS A 180 -19.90 10.44 11.89
N PHE A 181 -18.79 10.12 12.55
CA PHE A 181 -18.35 8.76 12.89
C PHE A 181 -17.86 8.71 14.34
N THR A 182 -18.12 7.61 15.04
CA THR A 182 -17.61 7.38 16.39
C THR A 182 -16.30 6.60 16.32
N VAL A 183 -15.26 7.10 16.97
CA VAL A 183 -13.97 6.41 17.06
C VAL A 183 -14.11 5.21 18.00
N VAL A 184 -13.71 4.03 17.55
CA VAL A 184 -13.79 2.78 18.33
C VAL A 184 -12.43 2.17 18.60
N GLY A 185 -11.39 2.60 17.87
CA GLY A 185 -10.04 2.13 18.07
C GLY A 185 -8.99 3.01 17.40
N VAL A 186 -7.73 2.74 17.73
CA VAL A 186 -6.54 3.32 17.13
C VAL A 186 -5.59 2.20 16.76
N MET A 187 -5.07 2.21 15.53
CA MET A 187 -4.12 1.24 15.05
C MET A 187 -2.73 1.47 15.63
N GLU A 188 -1.96 0.41 15.72
CA GLU A 188 -0.54 0.50 16.06
C GLU A 188 0.23 1.34 15.04
N LYS A 189 1.33 1.94 15.51
CA LYS A 189 2.18 2.79 14.67
C LYS A 189 3.07 1.92 13.81
N LYS A 190 2.98 2.12 12.48
CA LYS A 190 3.86 1.45 11.52
C LYS A 190 5.21 2.18 11.40
N PRO A 191 6.29 1.45 11.07
CA PRO A 191 7.56 2.07 10.68
C PRO A 191 7.36 3.04 9.51
N LYS A 192 8.15 4.11 9.52
CA LYS A 192 8.14 5.06 8.39
C LYS A 192 8.84 4.45 7.19
N PHE A 193 8.23 4.59 6.02
CA PHE A 193 8.85 4.19 4.76
C PHE A 193 9.44 5.41 4.05
N LEU A 194 10.73 5.38 3.75
CA LEU A 194 11.46 6.51 3.14
C LEU A 194 11.20 7.86 3.85
N GLY A 195 11.10 7.84 5.17
CA GLY A 195 10.81 9.03 5.97
C GLY A 195 9.34 9.45 5.95
N GLN A 196 8.48 8.80 5.16
CA GLN A 196 7.05 9.06 5.12
C GLN A 196 6.29 8.09 6.03
N THR A 197 5.30 8.63 6.71
CA THR A 197 4.42 7.83 7.54
C THR A 197 3.38 7.08 6.70
N GLN A 198 3.02 5.88 7.15
CA GLN A 198 1.95 5.08 6.55
C GLN A 198 0.66 5.11 7.38
N ASP A 199 0.64 5.87 8.48
CA ASP A 199 -0.44 5.86 9.48
C ASP A 199 -1.47 6.98 9.29
N ASN A 200 -1.41 7.70 8.16
CA ASN A 200 -2.33 8.79 7.86
C ASN A 200 -3.60 8.28 7.16
N TYR A 201 -4.38 7.47 7.85
CA TYR A 201 -5.63 6.90 7.34
C TYR A 201 -6.73 6.81 8.42
N VAL A 202 -7.96 6.62 7.96
CA VAL A 202 -9.12 6.24 8.78
C VAL A 202 -9.80 5.03 8.16
N LEU A 203 -10.07 4.01 8.98
CA LEU A 203 -10.75 2.78 8.56
C LEU A 203 -12.22 2.84 8.97
N MET A 204 -13.10 2.33 8.11
CA MET A 204 -14.52 2.19 8.43
C MET A 204 -15.06 0.87 7.86
N PRO A 205 -16.21 0.36 8.37
CA PRO A 205 -16.84 -0.84 7.80
C PRO A 205 -17.10 -0.66 6.30
N LEU A 206 -16.71 -1.62 5.47
CA LEU A 206 -16.86 -1.55 4.01
C LEU A 206 -18.31 -1.29 3.58
N SER A 207 -19.28 -1.86 4.28
CA SER A 207 -20.70 -1.61 4.02
C SER A 207 -21.13 -0.15 4.29
N THR A 208 -20.54 0.48 5.30
CA THR A 208 -20.73 1.91 5.61
C THR A 208 -20.02 2.78 4.58
N TYR A 209 -18.83 2.37 4.15
CA TYR A 209 -18.07 3.01 3.09
C TYR A 209 -18.87 3.05 1.78
N LYS A 210 -19.31 1.89 1.28
CA LYS A 210 -20.12 1.80 0.04
C LYS A 210 -21.41 2.63 0.10
N ARG A 211 -22.05 2.71 1.25
CA ARG A 211 -23.20 3.61 1.44
C ARG A 211 -22.82 5.09 1.44
N THR A 212 -21.61 5.40 1.85
CA THR A 212 -21.11 6.78 1.99
C THR A 212 -20.58 7.31 0.66
N TYR A 213 -19.96 6.45 -0.14
CA TYR A 213 -19.29 6.73 -1.42
C TYR A 213 -19.73 5.71 -2.51
N PRO A 214 -21.01 5.76 -2.95
CA PRO A 214 -21.57 4.77 -3.88
C PRO A 214 -20.97 4.82 -5.28
N GLU A 215 -20.37 5.94 -5.65
CA GLU A 215 -19.69 6.16 -6.93
C GLU A 215 -18.38 5.40 -7.04
N ASP A 216 -17.76 5.07 -5.91
CA ASP A 216 -16.47 4.38 -5.87
C ASP A 216 -16.70 2.86 -5.85
N LYS A 217 -16.46 2.23 -6.99
CA LYS A 217 -16.66 0.78 -7.20
C LYS A 217 -15.36 -0.03 -7.16
N ALA A 218 -14.21 0.65 -7.28
CA ALA A 218 -12.92 -0.01 -7.27
C ALA A 218 -12.72 -0.78 -5.96
N LEU A 219 -12.54 -2.10 -6.06
CA LEU A 219 -12.34 -2.97 -4.90
C LEU A 219 -11.06 -3.77 -5.13
N THR A 220 -10.20 -3.76 -4.13
CA THR A 220 -9.04 -4.65 -4.05
C THR A 220 -9.32 -5.69 -2.98
N LEU A 221 -8.99 -6.94 -3.23
CA LEU A 221 -9.05 -7.97 -2.20
C LEU A 221 -7.64 -8.24 -1.72
N LEU A 222 -7.47 -8.24 -0.42
CA LEU A 222 -6.26 -8.68 0.24
C LEU A 222 -6.52 -10.07 0.82
N ALA A 223 -5.70 -11.02 0.47
CA ALA A 223 -5.78 -12.38 0.99
C ALA A 223 -4.46 -12.76 1.66
N ARG A 224 -4.55 -13.42 2.82
CA ARG A 224 -3.39 -13.96 3.52
C ARG A 224 -3.48 -15.47 3.51
N PRO A 225 -2.48 -16.20 3.01
CA PRO A 225 -2.44 -17.65 3.10
C PRO A 225 -2.33 -18.12 4.55
N VAL A 226 -2.75 -19.36 4.82
CA VAL A 226 -2.66 -19.98 6.15
C VAL A 226 -1.20 -20.07 6.62
N SER A 227 -0.28 -20.33 5.71
CA SER A 227 1.18 -20.31 5.98
C SER A 227 1.94 -19.83 4.73
N PRO A 228 3.18 -19.34 4.91
CA PRO A 228 4.01 -18.85 3.81
C PRO A 228 4.21 -19.88 2.70
N GLU A 229 4.37 -21.14 3.05
CA GLU A 229 4.61 -22.24 2.11
C GLU A 229 3.40 -22.55 1.22
N LEU A 230 2.21 -22.07 1.62
CA LEU A 230 0.98 -22.26 0.87
C LEU A 230 0.64 -21.07 -0.03
N THR A 231 1.53 -20.08 -0.18
CA THR A 231 1.28 -18.89 -0.99
C THR A 231 0.97 -19.23 -2.44
N ASP A 232 1.81 -20.01 -3.09
CA ASP A 232 1.60 -20.41 -4.49
C ASP A 232 0.30 -21.20 -4.67
N LYS A 233 0.05 -22.12 -3.73
CA LYS A 233 -1.19 -22.90 -3.74
C LYS A 233 -2.43 -22.02 -3.54
N ALA A 234 -2.36 -21.04 -2.65
CA ALA A 234 -3.44 -20.07 -2.45
C ALA A 234 -3.68 -19.23 -3.71
N ILE A 235 -2.62 -18.81 -4.40
CA ILE A 235 -2.70 -18.09 -5.67
C ILE A 235 -3.39 -18.96 -6.74
N ASP A 236 -3.01 -20.24 -6.86
CA ASP A 236 -3.63 -21.17 -7.80
C ASP A 236 -5.12 -21.38 -7.50
N GLU A 237 -5.49 -21.60 -6.24
CA GLU A 237 -6.87 -21.77 -5.79
C GLU A 237 -7.70 -20.51 -6.11
N ILE A 238 -7.19 -19.31 -5.78
CA ILE A 238 -7.84 -18.04 -6.07
C ILE A 238 -8.00 -17.85 -7.57
N THR A 239 -6.95 -18.11 -8.36
CA THR A 239 -6.96 -17.96 -9.81
C THR A 239 -8.01 -18.85 -10.44
N GLN A 240 -8.03 -20.14 -10.10
CA GLN A 240 -9.01 -21.08 -10.64
C GLN A 240 -10.45 -20.73 -10.25
N LEU A 241 -10.66 -20.28 -9.00
CA LEU A 241 -11.96 -19.85 -8.51
C LEU A 241 -12.45 -18.62 -9.29
N LEU A 242 -11.61 -17.58 -9.39
CA LEU A 242 -11.96 -16.32 -10.05
C LEU A 242 -12.18 -16.53 -11.56
N ARG A 243 -11.34 -17.29 -12.26
CA ARG A 243 -11.55 -17.64 -13.67
C ARG A 243 -12.91 -18.26 -13.89
N ARG A 244 -13.32 -19.22 -13.03
CA ARG A 244 -14.62 -19.87 -13.09
C ARG A 244 -15.77 -18.90 -12.83
N MET A 245 -15.68 -18.06 -11.78
CA MET A 245 -16.73 -17.10 -11.42
C MET A 245 -16.91 -16.01 -12.49
N ARG A 246 -15.82 -15.58 -13.10
CA ARG A 246 -15.82 -14.51 -14.09
C ARG A 246 -16.05 -15.03 -15.52
N GLY A 247 -16.06 -16.35 -15.70
CA GLY A 247 -16.27 -16.99 -17.01
C GLY A 247 -15.10 -16.76 -17.98
N VAL A 248 -13.86 -16.72 -17.47
CA VAL A 248 -12.66 -16.56 -18.29
C VAL A 248 -12.37 -17.88 -19.03
N PRO A 249 -12.36 -17.90 -20.37
CA PRO A 249 -12.02 -19.10 -21.14
C PRO A 249 -10.61 -19.59 -20.87
N TYR A 250 -10.37 -20.88 -21.02
CA TYR A 250 -9.07 -21.49 -20.74
C TYR A 250 -7.93 -20.93 -21.60
N ASP A 251 -8.24 -20.56 -22.83
CA ASP A 251 -7.30 -20.02 -23.83
C ASP A 251 -7.07 -18.50 -23.70
N LYS A 252 -7.75 -17.84 -22.76
CA LYS A 252 -7.60 -16.40 -22.53
C LYS A 252 -6.78 -16.09 -21.28
N PRO A 253 -6.02 -14.98 -21.29
CA PRO A 253 -5.37 -14.47 -20.08
C PRO A 253 -6.42 -14.06 -19.04
N ASP A 254 -5.97 -13.94 -17.79
CA ASP A 254 -6.83 -13.51 -16.70
C ASP A 254 -7.33 -12.08 -16.91
N ASP A 255 -8.59 -11.85 -16.57
CA ASP A 255 -9.24 -10.54 -16.60
C ASP A 255 -9.16 -9.80 -15.23
N PHE A 256 -8.26 -10.25 -14.37
CA PHE A 256 -7.89 -9.67 -13.07
C PHE A 256 -6.38 -9.74 -12.91
N ALA A 257 -5.86 -9.07 -11.91
CA ALA A 257 -4.45 -9.12 -11.55
C ALA A 257 -4.30 -9.70 -10.15
N ILE A 258 -3.33 -10.58 -9.98
CA ILE A 258 -2.84 -11.04 -8.68
C ILE A 258 -1.40 -10.55 -8.57
N SER A 259 -1.06 -9.97 -7.43
CA SER A 259 0.29 -9.48 -7.14
C SER A 259 0.64 -9.85 -5.71
N THR A 260 1.85 -10.34 -5.53
CA THR A 260 2.43 -10.58 -4.22
C THR A 260 3.40 -9.46 -3.84
N GLN A 261 3.82 -9.45 -2.60
CA GLN A 261 4.88 -8.56 -2.17
C GLN A 261 6.22 -8.89 -2.83
N GLU A 262 6.46 -10.17 -3.12
CA GLU A 262 7.63 -10.64 -3.86
C GLU A 262 7.65 -10.09 -5.29
N ASP A 263 6.51 -10.12 -6.00
CA ASP A 263 6.39 -9.52 -7.34
C ASP A 263 6.71 -8.01 -7.33
N MET A 264 6.25 -7.30 -6.29
CA MET A 264 6.58 -5.88 -6.14
C MET A 264 8.07 -5.66 -5.90
N MET A 265 8.70 -6.53 -5.12
CA MET A 265 10.13 -6.47 -4.85
C MET A 265 10.96 -6.76 -6.08
N ASP A 266 10.60 -7.78 -6.83
CA ASP A 266 11.26 -8.12 -8.09
C ASP A 266 11.17 -7.00 -9.11
N MET A 267 10.01 -6.36 -9.20
CA MET A 267 9.83 -5.20 -10.04
C MET A 267 10.71 -4.02 -9.59
N TYR A 268 10.74 -3.75 -8.29
CA TYR A 268 11.62 -2.72 -7.71
C TYR A 268 13.10 -3.02 -8.02
N ASN A 269 13.55 -4.26 -7.84
CA ASN A 269 14.92 -4.69 -8.13
C ASN A 269 15.27 -4.53 -9.62
N ARG A 270 14.33 -4.80 -10.53
CA ARG A 270 14.51 -4.57 -11.97
C ARG A 270 14.67 -3.09 -12.30
N ILE A 271 13.84 -2.22 -11.69
CA ILE A 271 13.91 -0.77 -11.91
C ILE A 271 15.23 -0.20 -11.39
N THR A 272 15.60 -0.53 -10.16
CA THR A 272 16.87 -0.09 -9.55
C THR A 272 18.08 -0.63 -10.29
N GLY A 273 18.04 -1.88 -10.75
CA GLY A 273 19.06 -2.49 -11.59
C GLY A 273 19.22 -1.77 -12.92
N ALA A 274 18.13 -1.40 -13.59
CA ALA A 274 18.16 -0.62 -14.83
C ALA A 274 18.76 0.78 -14.61
N ILE A 275 18.38 1.45 -13.52
CA ILE A 275 18.95 2.76 -13.15
C ILE A 275 20.45 2.64 -12.90
N TYR A 276 20.88 1.58 -12.18
CA TYR A 276 22.30 1.32 -11.91
C TYR A 276 23.09 1.10 -13.22
N LEU A 277 22.53 0.32 -14.16
CA LEU A 277 23.17 0.05 -15.45
C LEU A 277 23.35 1.33 -16.29
N VAL A 278 22.33 2.20 -16.33
CA VAL A 278 22.42 3.51 -17.01
C VAL A 278 23.52 4.38 -16.40
N MET A 279 23.66 4.35 -15.07
CA MET A 279 24.70 5.12 -14.38
C MET A 279 26.13 4.63 -14.64
N VAL A 280 26.33 3.32 -14.76
CA VAL A 280 27.66 2.75 -15.04
C VAL A 280 28.12 3.07 -16.47
N VAL A 281 27.17 3.35 -17.39
CA VAL A 281 27.46 3.66 -18.80
C VAL A 281 27.74 5.16 -19.02
N ILE A 282 27.28 6.03 -18.13
CA ILE A 282 27.52 7.49 -18.18
C ILE A 282 28.83 7.85 -17.47
#